data_11d5c1ce9897bbfd075f5b4c98d21a0a
#
_entry.id   11d5c1ce9897bbfd075f5b4c98d21a0a
#
_cell.length_a   1.000
_cell.length_b   1.000
_cell.length_c   1.000
_cell.angle_alpha   90.00
_cell.angle_beta   90.00
_cell.angle_gamma   90.00
#
_symmetry.space_group_name_H-M   'P 1'
#
loop_
_entity.id
_entity.type
_entity.pdbx_description
1 polymer ?
#
loop_
_entity_poly.entity_id
_entity_poly.type
_entity_poly.pdbx_seq_one_letter_code
_entity_poly.pdbx_strand_id
1 'polypeptide(L)'
;RLSAGSMGNGNIDPYKYIDYMTIKTSTVVIGDALGSYTTAPGAIPLSLTWETATTYDVGFDMDLFRNRLSIGFDWYRRYTTDMYTVGVSLPSVYGTDAPKGNNASLKTNGWELSVGWRDSFELGGKAFSYNVKAMVWDARTWVTEYINPTGALGDYYEGKELGEIWGYRVEGLFRDQEDIDSHAEQSFLQTLDKVTRPGQVKFADLNQDGKIDRGAYTTADPGDLTVIGNETPRYCYGINLGFNWNGIGISTFWQGVGKKDWYPRYDSGYFWGQYNRPFGYMLKA
;
A
#
# COMPACT_ATOMS: atom_id res chain seq x y z
N ARG A 1 26.37 12.82 8.48
CA ARG A 1 26.50 12.04 7.24
C ARG A 1 25.70 12.71 6.15
N LEU A 2 26.21 12.63 4.93
CA LEU A 2 25.50 13.06 3.72
C LEU A 2 25.84 12.05 2.63
N SER A 3 24.86 11.48 2.00
CA SER A 3 25.08 10.55 0.89
C SER A 3 24.12 10.81 -0.27
N ALA A 4 24.58 10.51 -1.47
CA ALA A 4 23.80 10.47 -2.69
C ALA A 4 24.27 9.30 -3.53
N GLY A 5 23.37 8.47 -3.98
CA GLY A 5 23.69 7.29 -4.79
C GLY A 5 22.57 6.91 -5.72
N SER A 6 22.95 6.33 -6.86
CA SER A 6 22.02 5.80 -7.85
C SER A 6 22.36 4.34 -8.16
N MET A 7 21.33 3.50 -8.22
CA MET A 7 21.45 2.08 -8.56
C MET A 7 20.45 1.72 -9.65
N GLY A 8 20.95 0.96 -10.64
CA GLY A 8 20.10 0.32 -11.65
C GLY A 8 19.56 -1.02 -11.14
N ASN A 9 18.29 -1.30 -11.41
CA ASN A 9 17.64 -2.57 -11.14
C ASN A 9 17.15 -3.18 -12.46
N GLY A 10 17.69 -4.33 -12.84
CA GLY A 10 17.34 -5.06 -14.05
C GLY A 10 16.51 -6.31 -13.76
N ASN A 11 15.71 -6.32 -12.70
CA ASN A 11 14.87 -7.47 -12.32
C ASN A 11 13.68 -7.64 -13.27
N ILE A 12 14.00 -7.95 -14.53
CA ILE A 12 13.05 -8.26 -15.59
C ILE A 12 13.27 -9.73 -15.97
N ASP A 13 12.21 -10.45 -16.26
CA ASP A 13 12.32 -11.83 -16.75
C ASP A 13 13.27 -11.90 -17.95
N PRO A 14 14.12 -12.93 -18.03
CA PRO A 14 15.01 -13.11 -19.17
C PRO A 14 14.25 -13.12 -20.51
N TYR A 15 14.88 -12.59 -21.54
CA TYR A 15 14.37 -12.63 -22.93
C TYR A 15 13.09 -11.84 -23.21
N LYS A 16 12.67 -10.92 -22.32
CA LYS A 16 11.49 -10.04 -22.56
C LYS A 16 11.67 -9.09 -23.78
N TYR A 17 12.87 -8.97 -24.30
CA TYR A 17 13.21 -8.20 -25.49
C TYR A 17 13.22 -9.04 -26.78
N ILE A 18 12.85 -10.31 -26.70
CA ILE A 18 12.80 -11.22 -27.85
C ILE A 18 11.34 -11.57 -28.13
N ASP A 19 10.94 -11.38 -29.39
CA ASP A 19 9.66 -11.88 -29.88
C ASP A 19 9.68 -13.41 -29.97
N TYR A 20 8.68 -14.04 -29.36
CA TYR A 20 8.47 -15.46 -29.49
C TYR A 20 7.00 -15.79 -29.68
N MET A 21 6.73 -16.79 -30.48
CA MET A 21 5.41 -17.36 -30.65
C MET A 21 5.23 -18.55 -29.71
N THR A 22 4.11 -18.62 -29.03
CA THR A 22 3.79 -19.76 -28.17
C THR A 22 2.84 -20.69 -28.87
N ILE A 23 3.17 -21.98 -28.91
CA ILE A 23 2.28 -23.03 -29.39
C ILE A 23 1.36 -23.44 -28.23
N LYS A 24 0.05 -23.34 -28.43
CA LYS A 24 -0.99 -23.76 -27.48
C LYS A 24 -1.87 -24.84 -28.09
N THR A 25 -2.40 -25.72 -27.23
CA THR A 25 -3.41 -26.68 -27.64
C THR A 25 -4.78 -26.02 -27.60
N SER A 26 -5.55 -26.18 -28.66
CA SER A 26 -6.94 -25.70 -28.72
C SER A 26 -7.82 -26.42 -27.69
N THR A 27 -8.80 -25.72 -27.17
CA THR A 27 -9.88 -26.34 -26.38
C THR A 27 -11.00 -26.89 -27.26
N VAL A 28 -10.93 -26.61 -28.57
CA VAL A 28 -11.92 -27.06 -29.55
C VAL A 28 -11.39 -28.29 -30.28
N VAL A 29 -12.17 -29.37 -30.29
CA VAL A 29 -11.89 -30.59 -31.03
C VAL A 29 -12.23 -30.36 -32.51
N ILE A 30 -11.25 -30.57 -33.37
CA ILE A 30 -11.42 -30.52 -34.83
C ILE A 30 -11.06 -31.92 -35.39
N GLY A 31 -12.03 -32.60 -35.92
CA GLY A 31 -11.92 -34.03 -36.16
C GLY A 31 -11.93 -34.79 -34.84
N ASP A 32 -11.05 -35.73 -34.62
CA ASP A 32 -10.96 -36.52 -33.39
C ASP A 32 -9.80 -36.07 -32.46
N ALA A 33 -9.25 -34.86 -32.67
CA ALA A 33 -8.10 -34.39 -31.92
C ALA A 33 -8.22 -32.92 -31.54
N LEU A 34 -7.54 -32.53 -30.43
CA LEU A 34 -7.33 -31.14 -30.07
C LEU A 34 -6.19 -30.58 -30.96
N GLY A 35 -6.52 -29.63 -31.80
CA GLY A 35 -5.55 -28.97 -32.66
C GLY A 35 -4.58 -28.10 -31.88
N SER A 36 -3.36 -27.90 -32.43
CA SER A 36 -2.42 -26.90 -31.91
C SER A 36 -2.55 -25.61 -32.72
N TYR A 37 -2.42 -24.48 -32.05
CA TYR A 37 -2.37 -23.16 -32.70
C TYR A 37 -1.23 -22.32 -32.11
N THR A 38 -0.75 -21.38 -32.90
CA THR A 38 0.30 -20.45 -32.48
C THR A 38 -0.32 -19.12 -32.14
N THR A 39 0.05 -18.56 -30.98
CA THR A 39 -0.35 -17.21 -30.61
C THR A 39 0.49 -16.19 -31.34
N ALA A 40 -0.09 -15.01 -31.62
CA ALA A 40 0.70 -13.88 -32.06
C ALA A 40 1.80 -13.54 -31.01
N PRO A 41 2.98 -13.06 -31.45
CA PRO A 41 3.98 -12.59 -30.51
C PRO A 41 3.46 -11.41 -29.71
N GLY A 42 3.92 -11.27 -28.47
CA GLY A 42 3.64 -10.09 -27.64
C GLY A 42 4.30 -8.85 -28.22
N ALA A 43 3.67 -7.69 -28.08
CA ALA A 43 4.34 -6.45 -28.46
C ALA A 43 5.51 -6.15 -27.51
N ILE A 44 6.66 -5.79 -28.07
CA ILE A 44 7.87 -5.42 -27.33
C ILE A 44 8.01 -3.90 -27.33
N PRO A 45 8.31 -3.26 -26.19
CA PRO A 45 8.60 -1.83 -26.15
C PRO A 45 9.90 -1.54 -26.91
N LEU A 46 9.90 -0.46 -27.70
CA LEU A 46 11.08 -0.03 -28.46
C LEU A 46 12.20 0.52 -27.58
N SER A 47 11.85 0.95 -26.35
CA SER A 47 12.80 1.52 -25.39
C SER A 47 12.66 0.78 -24.06
N LEU A 48 13.47 -0.24 -23.86
CA LEU A 48 13.59 -0.91 -22.56
C LEU A 48 14.87 -0.44 -21.88
N THR A 49 14.75 0.13 -20.70
CA THR A 49 15.88 0.56 -19.87
C THR A 49 15.78 -0.02 -18.46
N TRP A 50 16.83 0.16 -17.69
CA TRP A 50 16.90 -0.26 -16.30
C TRP A 50 16.06 0.69 -15.43
N GLU A 51 15.32 0.11 -14.51
CA GLU A 51 14.75 0.87 -13.39
C GLU A 51 15.90 1.49 -12.58
N THR A 52 15.79 2.77 -12.27
CA THR A 52 16.84 3.50 -11.56
C THR A 52 16.33 4.02 -10.24
N ALA A 53 16.98 3.63 -9.13
CA ALA A 53 16.70 4.14 -7.80
C ALA A 53 17.80 5.13 -7.37
N THR A 54 17.47 6.41 -7.29
CA THR A 54 18.36 7.48 -6.80
C THR A 54 17.94 7.89 -5.41
N THR A 55 18.84 7.78 -4.44
CA THR A 55 18.59 8.11 -3.04
C THR A 55 19.50 9.24 -2.59
N TYR A 56 18.93 10.23 -1.93
CA TYR A 56 19.59 11.28 -1.17
C TYR A 56 19.32 11.04 0.31
N ASP A 57 20.36 11.07 1.12
CA ASP A 57 20.27 10.78 2.55
C ASP A 57 21.06 11.81 3.34
N VAL A 58 20.48 12.25 4.46
CA VAL A 58 21.09 13.16 5.44
C VAL A 58 20.86 12.59 6.83
N GLY A 59 21.93 12.33 7.55
CA GLY A 59 21.83 11.77 8.89
C GLY A 59 22.91 12.27 9.82
N PHE A 60 22.73 11.98 11.10
CA PHE A 60 23.74 12.20 12.11
C PHE A 60 23.77 11.06 13.12
N ASP A 61 24.96 10.83 13.68
CA ASP A 61 25.19 9.95 14.82
C ASP A 61 25.80 10.77 15.96
N MET A 62 25.34 10.51 17.17
CA MET A 62 25.82 11.20 18.37
C MET A 62 25.93 10.23 19.53
N ASP A 63 27.11 10.22 20.13
CA ASP A 63 27.39 9.48 21.37
C ASP A 63 27.66 10.45 22.50
N LEU A 64 26.91 10.34 23.59
CA LEU A 64 26.97 11.21 24.75
C LEU A 64 27.21 10.41 26.03
N PHE A 65 27.59 11.12 27.11
CA PHE A 65 27.76 10.56 28.44
C PHE A 65 28.75 9.38 28.49
N ARG A 66 29.91 9.51 27.83
CA ARG A 66 30.94 8.45 27.70
C ARG A 66 30.38 7.21 27.00
N ASN A 67 29.67 7.43 25.90
CA ASN A 67 29.03 6.38 25.09
C ASN A 67 27.90 5.60 25.81
N ARG A 68 27.29 6.21 26.86
CA ARG A 68 26.08 5.61 27.46
C ARG A 68 24.85 5.87 26.62
N LEU A 69 24.68 7.07 26.05
CA LEU A 69 23.59 7.46 25.16
C LEU A 69 24.11 7.50 23.72
N SER A 70 23.47 6.75 22.84
CA SER A 70 23.68 6.81 21.39
C SER A 70 22.40 7.26 20.71
N ILE A 71 22.51 8.20 19.78
CA ILE A 71 21.40 8.70 18.96
C ILE A 71 21.83 8.63 17.51
N GLY A 72 21.03 8.01 16.67
CA GLY A 72 21.18 8.01 15.22
C GLY A 72 19.88 8.50 14.57
N PHE A 73 20.01 9.41 13.62
CA PHE A 73 18.88 9.90 12.83
C PHE A 73 19.29 9.96 11.38
N ASP A 74 18.40 9.50 10.51
CA ASP A 74 18.51 9.57 9.06
C ASP A 74 17.19 10.06 8.46
N TRP A 75 17.29 10.96 7.51
CA TRP A 75 16.21 11.36 6.63
C TRP A 75 16.64 11.12 5.19
N TYR A 76 15.77 10.47 4.41
CA TYR A 76 16.10 10.16 3.03
C TYR A 76 14.95 10.48 2.08
N ARG A 77 15.34 10.75 0.85
CA ARG A 77 14.43 10.84 -0.30
C ARG A 77 14.95 9.94 -1.42
N ARG A 78 14.07 9.06 -1.88
CA ARG A 78 14.36 8.16 -3.00
C ARG A 78 13.43 8.46 -4.15
N TYR A 79 13.99 8.57 -5.33
CA TYR A 79 13.29 8.55 -6.60
C TYR A 79 13.55 7.21 -7.28
N THR A 80 12.50 6.50 -7.65
CA THR A 80 12.59 5.29 -8.47
C THR A 80 11.96 5.65 -9.81
N THR A 81 12.76 5.68 -10.87
CA THR A 81 12.34 6.07 -12.21
C THR A 81 12.42 4.89 -13.18
N ASP A 82 11.75 5.02 -14.30
CA ASP A 82 11.76 4.04 -15.37
C ASP A 82 11.31 2.64 -14.93
N MET A 83 10.34 2.57 -14.02
CA MET A 83 9.81 1.28 -13.54
C MET A 83 9.09 0.54 -14.67
N TYR A 84 9.41 -0.74 -14.80
CA TYR A 84 8.83 -1.61 -15.82
C TYR A 84 7.41 -2.03 -15.46
N THR A 85 6.44 -1.38 -16.07
CA THR A 85 5.01 -1.58 -15.79
C THR A 85 4.19 -1.78 -17.05
N VAL A 86 2.90 -2.05 -16.90
CA VAL A 86 1.96 -2.19 -18.03
C VAL A 86 1.88 -0.86 -18.78
N GLY A 87 1.88 -0.91 -20.09
CA GLY A 87 1.68 0.25 -20.97
C GLY A 87 0.22 0.62 -21.18
N VAL A 88 -0.01 1.57 -22.05
CA VAL A 88 -1.38 1.99 -22.45
C VAL A 88 -2.15 0.80 -22.99
N SER A 89 -3.38 0.60 -22.52
CA SER A 89 -4.28 -0.43 -23.05
C SER A 89 -4.48 -0.23 -24.56
N LEU A 90 -4.27 -1.28 -25.31
CA LEU A 90 -4.48 -1.29 -26.76
C LEU A 90 -5.93 -1.64 -27.10
N PRO A 91 -6.49 -1.12 -28.20
CA PRO A 91 -7.78 -1.56 -28.69
C PRO A 91 -7.80 -3.08 -28.93
N SER A 92 -8.92 -3.74 -28.66
CA SER A 92 -9.06 -5.20 -28.78
C SER A 92 -8.76 -5.73 -30.18
N VAL A 93 -8.91 -4.90 -31.20
CA VAL A 93 -8.57 -5.22 -32.61
C VAL A 93 -7.06 -5.40 -32.85
N TYR A 94 -6.22 -4.96 -31.90
CA TYR A 94 -4.77 -5.14 -32.01
C TYR A 94 -4.34 -6.61 -31.82
N GLY A 95 -5.17 -7.40 -31.12
CA GLY A 95 -5.00 -8.86 -31.02
C GLY A 95 -3.91 -9.34 -30.06
N THR A 96 -3.25 -8.43 -29.32
CA THR A 96 -2.29 -8.76 -28.27
C THR A 96 -2.41 -7.78 -27.09
N ASP A 97 -1.88 -8.16 -25.95
CA ASP A 97 -1.83 -7.30 -24.76
C ASP A 97 -0.91 -6.09 -24.98
N ALA A 98 -1.18 -5.02 -24.25
CA ALA A 98 -0.32 -3.84 -24.24
C ALA A 98 1.12 -4.22 -23.82
N PRO A 99 2.15 -3.72 -24.55
CA PRO A 99 3.52 -3.96 -24.15
C PRO A 99 3.79 -3.31 -22.79
N LYS A 100 4.49 -4.02 -21.91
CA LYS A 100 5.07 -3.42 -20.74
C LYS A 100 6.23 -2.52 -21.16
N GLY A 101 6.46 -1.45 -20.43
CA GLY A 101 7.55 -0.53 -20.67
C GLY A 101 7.95 0.22 -19.40
N ASN A 102 8.91 1.12 -19.51
CA ASN A 102 9.35 1.97 -18.41
C ASN A 102 8.41 3.17 -18.27
N ASN A 103 7.26 2.95 -17.65
CA ASN A 103 6.10 3.86 -17.69
C ASN A 103 5.68 4.39 -16.31
N ALA A 104 6.46 4.13 -15.25
CA ALA A 104 6.11 4.59 -13.93
C ALA A 104 7.32 5.08 -13.16
N SER A 105 7.07 6.04 -12.28
CA SER A 105 8.07 6.59 -11.38
C SER A 105 7.45 6.82 -10.00
N LEU A 106 8.26 6.66 -8.95
CA LEU A 106 7.87 6.84 -7.56
C LEU A 106 8.81 7.81 -6.85
N LYS A 107 8.27 8.47 -5.83
CA LYS A 107 9.02 9.26 -4.87
C LYS A 107 8.73 8.78 -3.46
N THR A 108 9.75 8.37 -2.72
CA THR A 108 9.65 7.98 -1.31
C THR A 108 10.37 9.00 -0.44
N ASN A 109 9.71 9.49 0.60
CA ASN A 109 10.33 10.22 1.70
C ASN A 109 10.26 9.35 2.95
N GLY A 110 11.38 9.20 3.65
CA GLY A 110 11.42 8.43 4.88
C GLY A 110 12.38 9.04 5.89
N TRP A 111 12.23 8.60 7.13
CA TRP A 111 13.13 8.95 8.22
C TRP A 111 13.22 7.80 9.22
N GLU A 112 14.35 7.71 9.89
CA GLU A 112 14.66 6.70 10.90
C GLU A 112 15.29 7.38 12.10
N LEU A 113 14.87 7.01 13.31
CA LEU A 113 15.43 7.45 14.56
C LEU A 113 15.77 6.24 15.43
N SER A 114 17.00 6.19 15.93
CA SER A 114 17.42 5.21 16.92
C SER A 114 17.96 5.91 18.16
N VAL A 115 17.53 5.46 19.33
CA VAL A 115 18.03 5.94 20.62
C VAL A 115 18.42 4.73 21.46
N GLY A 116 19.67 4.69 21.88
CA GLY A 116 20.22 3.62 22.71
C GLY A 116 20.75 4.17 24.02
N TRP A 117 20.45 3.48 25.11
CA TRP A 117 21.05 3.73 26.41
C TRP A 117 21.67 2.46 26.95
N ARG A 118 22.90 2.54 27.45
CA ARG A 118 23.60 1.45 28.13
C ARG A 118 24.31 1.95 29.34
N ASP A 119 24.22 1.20 30.43
CA ASP A 119 24.93 1.52 31.66
C ASP A 119 25.24 0.27 32.47
N SER A 120 26.11 0.43 33.48
CA SER A 120 26.44 -0.64 34.43
C SER A 120 26.69 -0.05 35.82
N PHE A 121 26.30 -0.79 36.84
CA PHE A 121 26.52 -0.48 38.23
C PHE A 121 26.68 -1.76 39.06
N GLU A 122 27.12 -1.66 40.30
CA GLU A 122 27.21 -2.81 41.18
C GLU A 122 25.88 -3.06 41.91
N LEU A 123 25.38 -4.29 41.84
CA LEU A 123 24.20 -4.76 42.54
C LEU A 123 24.57 -6.02 43.37
N GLY A 124 24.50 -5.90 44.72
CA GLY A 124 24.88 -7.01 45.61
C GLY A 124 26.34 -7.47 45.46
N GLY A 125 27.27 -6.54 45.21
CA GLY A 125 28.70 -6.84 45.04
C GLY A 125 29.03 -7.52 43.68
N LYS A 126 28.10 -7.51 42.73
CA LYS A 126 28.26 -8.06 41.36
C LYS A 126 27.90 -7.00 40.33
N ALA A 127 28.61 -6.98 39.21
CA ALA A 127 28.31 -6.07 38.13
C ALA A 127 26.93 -6.37 37.52
N PHE A 128 26.08 -5.36 37.49
CA PHE A 128 24.82 -5.37 36.73
C PHE A 128 24.98 -4.45 35.53
N SER A 129 24.72 -4.96 34.32
CA SER A 129 24.75 -4.16 33.10
C SER A 129 23.41 -4.26 32.40
N TYR A 130 22.95 -3.16 31.80
CA TYR A 130 21.71 -3.11 31.04
C TYR A 130 21.85 -2.24 29.81
N ASN A 131 21.01 -2.54 28.82
CA ASN A 131 20.88 -1.74 27.61
C ASN A 131 19.42 -1.67 27.18
N VAL A 132 19.04 -0.50 26.70
CA VAL A 132 17.75 -0.23 26.06
C VAL A 132 18.05 0.41 24.72
N LYS A 133 17.48 -0.11 23.64
CA LYS A 133 17.54 0.54 22.32
C LYS A 133 16.13 0.62 21.75
N ALA A 134 15.66 1.83 21.50
CA ALA A 134 14.41 2.11 20.78
C ALA A 134 14.73 2.60 19.36
N MET A 135 13.94 2.14 18.41
CA MET A 135 14.02 2.54 17.01
C MET A 135 12.61 2.87 16.54
N VAL A 136 12.47 3.92 15.76
CA VAL A 136 11.23 4.26 15.08
C VAL A 136 11.55 4.75 13.67
N TRP A 137 10.74 4.32 12.69
CA TRP A 137 10.91 4.74 11.30
C TRP A 137 9.55 4.89 10.63
N ASP A 138 9.53 5.74 9.63
CA ASP A 138 8.35 5.99 8.82
C ASP A 138 8.74 6.36 7.39
N ALA A 139 7.95 5.90 6.43
CA ALA A 139 8.15 6.22 5.02
C ALA A 139 6.81 6.38 4.31
N ARG A 140 6.77 7.33 3.36
CA ARG A 140 5.63 7.54 2.46
C ARG A 140 6.10 7.55 1.02
N THR A 141 5.34 6.90 0.17
CA THR A 141 5.67 6.76 -1.25
C THR A 141 4.51 7.25 -2.10
N TRP A 142 4.82 8.09 -3.09
CA TRP A 142 3.86 8.62 -4.05
C TRP A 142 4.25 8.23 -5.46
N VAL A 143 3.25 8.03 -6.27
CA VAL A 143 3.40 7.90 -7.73
C VAL A 143 3.69 9.28 -8.29
N THR A 144 4.79 9.42 -9.01
CA THR A 144 5.16 10.69 -9.69
C THR A 144 4.91 10.63 -11.19
N GLU A 145 4.82 9.42 -11.74
CA GLU A 145 4.51 9.19 -13.15
C GLU A 145 3.82 7.85 -13.30
N TYR A 146 2.73 7.80 -14.04
CA TYR A 146 2.03 6.57 -14.42
C TYR A 146 1.09 6.84 -15.60
N ILE A 147 0.96 5.89 -16.49
CA ILE A 147 0.06 6.01 -17.64
C ILE A 147 -1.36 5.61 -17.23
N ASN A 148 -2.19 6.61 -16.94
CA ASN A 148 -3.62 6.46 -16.64
C ASN A 148 -4.43 7.51 -17.41
N PRO A 149 -4.68 7.30 -18.71
CA PRO A 149 -5.32 8.30 -19.56
C PRO A 149 -6.77 8.59 -19.19
N THR A 150 -7.43 7.70 -18.48
CA THR A 150 -8.83 7.87 -18.02
C THR A 150 -8.90 8.51 -16.64
N GLY A 151 -7.79 8.63 -15.92
CA GLY A 151 -7.76 9.08 -14.53
C GLY A 151 -8.49 8.13 -13.56
N ALA A 152 -8.68 6.85 -13.90
CA ALA A 152 -9.42 5.90 -13.09
C ALA A 152 -8.81 5.75 -11.68
N LEU A 153 -9.62 5.89 -10.62
CA LEU A 153 -9.22 5.76 -9.23
C LEU A 153 -8.79 4.34 -8.85
N GLY A 154 -9.31 3.33 -9.57
CA GLY A 154 -8.97 1.92 -9.36
C GLY A 154 -7.55 1.55 -9.79
N ASP A 155 -6.88 2.43 -10.54
CA ASP A 155 -5.51 2.24 -11.01
C ASP A 155 -4.55 3.21 -10.29
N TYR A 156 -3.25 3.16 -10.65
CA TYR A 156 -2.30 4.18 -10.23
C TYR A 156 -2.54 5.48 -11.03
N TYR A 157 -2.25 6.61 -10.41
CA TYR A 157 -2.30 7.94 -11.03
C TYR A 157 -1.25 8.83 -10.38
N GLU A 158 -0.85 9.87 -11.05
CA GLU A 158 0.12 10.85 -10.55
C GLU A 158 -0.40 11.52 -9.28
N GLY A 159 0.41 11.53 -8.22
CA GLY A 159 0.05 12.03 -6.90
C GLY A 159 -0.53 10.97 -5.94
N LYS A 160 -0.91 9.78 -6.42
CA LYS A 160 -1.40 8.69 -5.57
C LYS A 160 -0.37 8.29 -4.53
N GLU A 161 -0.75 8.27 -3.26
CA GLU A 161 0.06 7.65 -2.21
C GLU A 161 -0.13 6.13 -2.26
N LEU A 162 0.95 5.37 -2.20
CA LEU A 162 0.83 3.92 -2.17
C LEU A 162 0.09 3.46 -0.92
N GLY A 163 -0.83 2.55 -1.12
CA GLY A 163 -1.65 1.98 -0.05
C GLY A 163 -2.87 2.81 0.34
N GLU A 164 -3.17 3.94 -0.32
CA GLU A 164 -4.39 4.70 -0.02
C GLU A 164 -5.65 3.88 -0.29
N ILE A 165 -6.62 4.04 0.60
CA ILE A 165 -7.92 3.39 0.55
C ILE A 165 -8.96 4.45 0.22
N TRP A 166 -9.63 4.30 -0.91
CA TRP A 166 -10.76 5.14 -1.31
C TRP A 166 -12.07 4.58 -0.78
N GLY A 167 -12.92 5.45 -0.27
CA GLY A 167 -14.23 5.07 0.24
C GLY A 167 -15.09 6.27 0.58
N TYR A 168 -16.32 6.03 1.02
CA TYR A 168 -17.24 7.07 1.47
C TYR A 168 -16.97 7.43 2.93
N ARG A 169 -17.02 8.71 3.25
CA ARG A 169 -16.89 9.19 4.63
C ARG A 169 -18.20 9.02 5.37
N VAL A 170 -18.17 8.32 6.50
CA VAL A 170 -19.31 8.08 7.35
C VAL A 170 -19.58 9.31 8.23
N GLU A 171 -20.84 9.76 8.30
CA GLU A 171 -21.32 10.78 9.23
C GLU A 171 -22.01 10.19 10.46
N GLY A 172 -22.56 9.00 10.35
CA GLY A 172 -23.26 8.31 11.43
C GLY A 172 -24.23 7.26 10.93
N LEU A 173 -25.31 7.07 11.64
CA LEU A 173 -26.43 6.21 11.26
C LEU A 173 -27.70 7.04 11.14
N PHE A 174 -28.56 6.72 10.19
CA PHE A 174 -29.87 7.31 10.09
C PHE A 174 -30.73 6.95 11.33
N ARG A 175 -31.28 7.96 11.99
CA ARG A 175 -32.07 7.78 13.21
C ARG A 175 -33.50 7.37 12.91
N ASP A 176 -34.13 8.06 11.95
CA ASP A 176 -35.52 7.94 11.58
C ASP A 176 -35.76 8.33 10.11
N GLN A 177 -37.01 8.34 9.67
CA GLN A 177 -37.35 8.70 8.29
C GLN A 177 -37.13 10.18 7.99
N GLU A 178 -37.30 11.07 8.95
CA GLU A 178 -37.07 12.51 8.79
C GLU A 178 -35.58 12.81 8.53
N ASP A 179 -34.69 12.09 9.21
CA ASP A 179 -33.24 12.18 9.01
C ASP A 179 -32.87 11.67 7.59
N ILE A 180 -33.53 10.64 7.08
CA ILE A 180 -33.35 10.17 5.69
C ILE A 180 -33.87 11.20 4.68
N ASP A 181 -35.08 11.72 4.88
CA ASP A 181 -35.74 12.62 3.94
C ASP A 181 -35.01 13.99 3.84
N SER A 182 -34.29 14.37 4.89
CA SER A 182 -33.48 15.60 4.93
C SER A 182 -32.04 15.44 4.44
N HIS A 183 -31.61 14.21 4.14
CA HIS A 183 -30.25 13.90 3.71
C HIS A 183 -30.16 13.77 2.18
N ALA A 184 -28.90 13.84 1.66
CA ALA A 184 -28.62 13.53 0.25
C ALA A 184 -29.03 12.08 -0.09
N GLU A 185 -29.50 11.89 -1.29
CA GLU A 185 -29.98 10.60 -1.79
C GLU A 185 -28.83 9.60 -1.91
N GLN A 186 -28.91 8.43 -1.26
CA GLN A 186 -27.86 7.39 -1.28
C GLN A 186 -28.34 6.01 -1.75
N SER A 187 -29.44 5.93 -2.52
CA SER A 187 -29.98 4.66 -3.02
C SER A 187 -28.99 3.89 -3.90
N PHE A 188 -28.05 4.60 -4.53
CA PHE A 188 -26.96 4.00 -5.31
C PHE A 188 -26.20 2.93 -4.52
N LEU A 189 -26.01 3.15 -3.21
CA LEU A 189 -25.27 2.24 -2.33
C LEU A 189 -26.12 1.07 -1.81
N GLN A 190 -27.43 1.09 -2.05
CA GLN A 190 -28.33 0.02 -1.63
C GLN A 190 -28.37 -1.09 -2.67
N THR A 191 -28.04 -2.31 -2.25
CA THR A 191 -27.87 -3.45 -3.18
C THR A 191 -29.16 -4.16 -3.53
N LEU A 192 -30.15 -4.21 -2.62
CA LEU A 192 -31.35 -5.02 -2.79
C LEU A 192 -32.49 -4.26 -3.46
N ASP A 193 -33.03 -3.25 -2.81
CA ASP A 193 -34.25 -2.58 -3.22
C ASP A 193 -34.11 -1.07 -3.43
N LYS A 194 -32.90 -0.58 -3.35
CA LYS A 194 -32.59 0.87 -3.49
C LYS A 194 -33.28 1.76 -2.45
N VAL A 195 -33.67 1.20 -1.31
CA VAL A 195 -34.35 1.93 -0.23
C VAL A 195 -33.43 2.12 0.96
N THR A 196 -33.21 3.36 1.36
CA THR A 196 -32.51 3.71 2.61
C THR A 196 -33.46 3.56 3.79
N ARG A 197 -32.97 3.00 4.90
CA ARG A 197 -33.75 2.72 6.11
C ARG A 197 -33.07 3.27 7.35
N PRO A 198 -33.83 3.61 8.40
CA PRO A 198 -33.28 3.92 9.73
C PRO A 198 -32.34 2.80 10.21
N GLY A 199 -31.21 3.20 10.84
CA GLY A 199 -30.15 2.29 11.27
C GLY A 199 -29.09 1.97 10.22
N GLN A 200 -29.27 2.36 8.96
CA GLN A 200 -28.24 2.26 7.94
C GLN A 200 -27.19 3.37 8.08
N VAL A 201 -26.02 3.13 7.50
CA VAL A 201 -24.92 4.09 7.52
C VAL A 201 -25.28 5.32 6.69
N LYS A 202 -25.05 6.49 7.27
CA LYS A 202 -25.20 7.81 6.65
C LYS A 202 -23.84 8.27 6.15
N PHE A 203 -23.72 8.56 4.86
CA PHE A 203 -22.48 8.99 4.22
C PHE A 203 -22.54 10.50 3.92
N ALA A 204 -21.37 11.13 3.91
CA ALA A 204 -21.23 12.55 3.62
C ALA A 204 -21.37 12.83 2.11
N ASP A 205 -22.18 13.80 1.77
CA ASP A 205 -22.24 14.44 0.46
C ASP A 205 -21.07 15.43 0.34
N LEU A 206 -19.99 15.02 -0.29
CA LEU A 206 -18.75 15.79 -0.35
C LEU A 206 -18.75 16.84 -1.46
N ASN A 207 -19.43 16.57 -2.56
CA ASN A 207 -19.55 17.48 -3.70
C ASN A 207 -20.78 18.40 -3.63
N GLN A 208 -21.69 18.14 -2.67
CA GLN A 208 -22.92 18.90 -2.39
C GLN A 208 -23.92 18.93 -3.57
N ASP A 209 -24.01 17.84 -4.30
CA ASP A 209 -24.95 17.69 -5.41
C ASP A 209 -26.31 17.08 -5.00
N GLY A 210 -26.45 16.70 -3.71
CA GLY A 210 -27.65 16.10 -3.15
C GLY A 210 -27.77 14.58 -3.37
N LYS A 211 -26.69 13.94 -3.81
CA LYS A 211 -26.63 12.49 -4.01
C LYS A 211 -25.34 11.93 -3.47
N ILE A 212 -25.35 10.69 -3.02
CA ILE A 212 -24.14 9.98 -2.60
C ILE A 212 -23.82 8.94 -3.68
N ASP A 213 -22.82 9.22 -4.49
CA ASP A 213 -22.36 8.31 -5.52
C ASP A 213 -20.84 8.37 -5.76
N ARG A 214 -20.36 7.58 -6.70
CA ARG A 214 -18.94 7.51 -7.03
C ARG A 214 -18.50 8.42 -8.18
N GLY A 215 -19.41 9.25 -8.70
CA GLY A 215 -19.18 10.03 -9.90
C GLY A 215 -18.74 9.13 -11.08
N ALA A 216 -17.84 9.63 -11.88
CA ALA A 216 -17.22 8.86 -12.97
C ALA A 216 -16.14 7.87 -12.47
N TYR A 217 -15.86 7.81 -11.17
CA TYR A 217 -14.78 7.02 -10.55
C TYR A 217 -13.40 7.37 -11.09
N THR A 218 -13.15 8.66 -11.28
CA THR A 218 -11.89 9.20 -11.77
C THR A 218 -11.33 10.25 -10.81
N THR A 219 -10.06 10.62 -10.99
CA THR A 219 -9.42 11.70 -10.21
C THR A 219 -10.07 13.06 -10.44
N ALA A 220 -10.69 13.28 -11.62
CA ALA A 220 -11.39 14.52 -11.97
C ALA A 220 -12.81 14.56 -11.43
N ASP A 221 -13.46 13.40 -11.30
CA ASP A 221 -14.81 13.24 -10.81
C ASP A 221 -14.90 11.96 -9.93
N PRO A 222 -14.49 12.07 -8.66
CA PRO A 222 -14.58 10.97 -7.70
C PRO A 222 -15.96 10.84 -7.06
N GLY A 223 -16.93 11.72 -7.37
CA GLY A 223 -18.18 11.83 -6.64
C GLY A 223 -17.92 12.12 -5.16
N ASP A 224 -18.52 11.33 -4.26
CA ASP A 224 -18.33 11.45 -2.80
C ASP A 224 -17.23 10.54 -2.25
N LEU A 225 -16.46 9.92 -3.13
CA LEU A 225 -15.30 9.14 -2.69
C LEU A 225 -14.17 10.06 -2.24
N THR A 226 -13.50 9.65 -1.17
CA THR A 226 -12.31 10.30 -0.65
C THR A 226 -11.33 9.26 -0.10
N VAL A 227 -10.08 9.66 0.14
CA VAL A 227 -9.12 8.79 0.81
C VAL A 227 -9.50 8.69 2.30
N ILE A 228 -9.95 7.50 2.72
CA ILE A 228 -10.41 7.22 4.08
C ILE A 228 -9.36 6.53 4.95
N GLY A 229 -8.28 6.05 4.36
CA GLY A 229 -7.21 5.36 5.08
C GLY A 229 -6.02 5.04 4.19
N ASN A 230 -5.02 4.36 4.78
CA ASN A 230 -3.85 3.88 4.06
C ASN A 230 -3.38 2.53 4.64
N GLU A 231 -3.19 1.53 3.78
CA GLU A 231 -2.75 0.18 4.18
C GLU A 231 -1.26 0.11 4.52
N THR A 232 -0.47 1.13 4.17
CA THR A 232 0.97 1.15 4.44
C THR A 232 1.21 1.32 5.93
N PRO A 233 2.01 0.44 6.55
CA PRO A 233 2.38 0.59 7.95
C PRO A 233 3.14 1.90 8.19
N ARG A 234 2.73 2.66 9.19
CA ARG A 234 3.31 3.95 9.57
C ARG A 234 3.82 3.89 11.01
N TYR A 235 4.88 4.65 11.27
CA TYR A 235 5.48 4.73 12.60
C TYR A 235 5.82 3.33 13.14
N CYS A 236 6.53 2.55 12.31
CA CYS A 236 7.02 1.26 12.74
C CYS A 236 8.09 1.45 13.82
N TYR A 237 8.07 0.62 14.85
CA TYR A 237 9.03 0.75 15.95
C TYR A 237 9.54 -0.60 16.42
N GLY A 238 10.75 -0.58 17.00
CA GLY A 238 11.36 -1.71 17.66
C GLY A 238 12.01 -1.29 18.97
N ILE A 239 11.91 -2.15 19.99
CA ILE A 239 12.54 -1.93 21.29
C ILE A 239 13.34 -3.17 21.66
N ASN A 240 14.63 -3.00 21.91
CA ASN A 240 15.51 -4.03 22.46
C ASN A 240 15.79 -3.70 23.94
N LEU A 241 15.59 -4.67 24.80
CA LEU A 241 15.92 -4.61 26.21
C LEU A 241 16.87 -5.75 26.54
N GLY A 242 17.98 -5.44 27.22
CA GLY A 242 18.91 -6.46 27.65
C GLY A 242 19.46 -6.13 29.04
N PHE A 243 19.70 -7.15 29.84
CA PHE A 243 20.48 -7.03 31.08
C PHE A 243 21.28 -8.28 31.37
N ASN A 244 22.38 -8.08 32.10
CA ASN A 244 23.22 -9.17 32.59
C ASN A 244 23.54 -8.94 34.06
N TRP A 245 23.40 -9.97 34.86
CA TRP A 245 23.73 -9.96 36.27
C TRP A 245 24.10 -11.36 36.75
N ASN A 246 25.26 -11.44 37.44
CA ASN A 246 25.72 -12.67 38.10
C ASN A 246 25.66 -13.93 37.23
N GLY A 247 26.07 -13.85 35.97
CA GLY A 247 26.06 -14.97 35.03
C GLY A 247 24.69 -15.24 34.34
N ILE A 248 23.65 -14.48 34.68
CA ILE A 248 22.34 -14.55 34.04
C ILE A 248 22.21 -13.36 33.07
N GLY A 249 21.94 -13.67 31.79
CA GLY A 249 21.65 -12.69 30.75
C GLY A 249 20.23 -12.86 30.21
N ILE A 250 19.47 -11.77 30.07
CA ILE A 250 18.17 -11.75 29.42
C ILE A 250 18.19 -10.67 28.35
N SER A 251 17.67 -11.04 27.18
CA SER A 251 17.44 -10.11 26.07
C SER A 251 16.05 -10.30 25.50
N THR A 252 15.36 -9.21 25.25
CA THR A 252 14.03 -9.21 24.63
C THR A 252 13.96 -8.20 23.49
N PHE A 253 13.19 -8.56 22.45
CA PHE A 253 12.90 -7.68 21.33
C PHE A 253 11.39 -7.54 21.15
N TRP A 254 10.94 -6.31 21.01
CA TRP A 254 9.55 -5.95 20.78
C TRP A 254 9.46 -5.16 19.49
N GLN A 255 8.46 -5.48 18.66
CA GLN A 255 8.21 -4.79 17.41
C GLN A 255 6.72 -4.44 17.30
N GLY A 256 6.44 -3.27 16.73
CA GLY A 256 5.07 -2.83 16.52
C GLY A 256 4.93 -1.84 15.38
N VAL A 257 3.67 -1.56 15.05
CA VAL A 257 3.25 -0.59 14.05
C VAL A 257 2.33 0.40 14.73
N GLY A 258 2.66 1.70 14.64
CA GLY A 258 1.88 2.76 15.30
C GLY A 258 0.56 3.05 14.61
N LYS A 259 0.53 2.96 13.27
CA LYS A 259 -0.69 3.16 12.48
C LYS A 259 -0.67 2.28 11.23
N LYS A 260 -1.77 1.63 10.97
CA LYS A 260 -2.07 0.93 9.72
C LYS A 260 -3.59 0.82 9.62
N ASP A 261 -4.14 1.29 8.51
CA ASP A 261 -5.55 1.09 8.24
C ASP A 261 -5.73 -0.25 7.52
N TRP A 262 -6.82 -0.92 7.80
CA TRP A 262 -7.18 -2.17 7.15
C TRP A 262 -8.62 -2.09 6.67
N TYR A 263 -8.83 -2.31 5.39
CA TYR A 263 -10.15 -2.40 4.81
C TYR A 263 -10.55 -3.87 4.65
N PRO A 264 -11.63 -4.34 5.31
CA PRO A 264 -12.08 -5.70 5.15
C PRO A 264 -12.50 -5.94 3.70
N ARG A 265 -11.79 -6.83 3.02
CA ARG A 265 -12.17 -7.24 1.67
C ARG A 265 -13.42 -8.10 1.71
N TYR A 266 -14.05 -8.28 0.54
CA TYR A 266 -15.32 -8.98 0.34
C TYR A 266 -15.47 -10.26 1.18
N ASP A 267 -14.47 -11.12 1.22
CA ASP A 267 -14.54 -12.41 1.91
C ASP A 267 -14.46 -12.33 3.45
N SER A 268 -13.92 -11.24 3.99
CA SER A 268 -13.75 -11.06 5.44
C SER A 268 -14.72 -10.06 6.05
N GLY A 269 -15.41 -9.25 5.22
CA GLY A 269 -16.32 -8.19 5.66
C GLY A 269 -17.79 -8.61 5.79
N TYR A 270 -18.17 -9.76 5.22
CA TYR A 270 -19.56 -10.18 5.23
C TYR A 270 -19.90 -11.00 6.46
N PHE A 271 -20.62 -10.39 7.37
CA PHE A 271 -21.19 -11.07 8.54
C PHE A 271 -22.25 -12.12 8.16
N TRP A 272 -23.00 -11.89 7.06
CA TRP A 272 -24.15 -12.68 6.61
C TRP A 272 -24.00 -13.25 5.19
N GLY A 273 -22.83 -13.67 4.79
CA GLY A 273 -22.69 -14.38 3.52
C GLY A 273 -23.26 -15.80 3.63
N GLN A 274 -23.84 -16.32 2.56
CA GLN A 274 -24.43 -17.66 2.48
C GLN A 274 -23.45 -18.78 2.95
N TYR A 275 -22.15 -18.56 2.78
CA TYR A 275 -21.08 -19.49 3.14
C TYR A 275 -20.15 -18.96 4.23
N ASN A 276 -20.36 -17.74 4.74
CA ASN A 276 -19.52 -17.10 5.72
C ASN A 276 -20.04 -17.33 7.13
N ARG A 277 -19.14 -17.70 8.04
CA ARG A 277 -19.44 -17.78 9.47
C ARG A 277 -19.03 -16.50 10.15
N PRO A 278 -19.81 -15.95 11.09
CA PRO A 278 -19.39 -14.79 11.86
C PRO A 278 -18.14 -15.12 12.65
N PHE A 279 -17.19 -14.19 12.66
CA PHE A 279 -15.99 -14.33 13.50
C PHE A 279 -16.36 -14.14 14.98
N GLY A 280 -15.66 -14.84 15.88
CA GLY A 280 -15.95 -14.82 17.30
C GLY A 280 -15.91 -13.42 17.96
N TYR A 281 -15.12 -12.48 17.40
CA TYR A 281 -15.09 -11.09 17.88
C TYR A 281 -16.36 -10.31 17.51
N MET A 282 -17.03 -10.65 16.42
CA MET A 282 -18.29 -10.02 15.98
C MET A 282 -19.49 -10.41 16.88
N LEU A 283 -19.36 -11.52 17.61
CA LEU A 283 -20.40 -11.96 18.56
C LEU A 283 -20.34 -11.22 19.91
N LYS A 284 -19.31 -10.38 20.10
CA LYS A 284 -19.08 -9.61 21.34
C LYS A 284 -19.27 -8.10 21.16
N ALA A 285 -19.61 -7.66 19.95
CA ALA A 285 -19.85 -6.26 19.61
C ALA A 285 -21.27 -5.82 19.93
#